data_871983b02f07832493ece80faacc49b0
#
_entry.id   871983b02f07832493ece80faacc49b0
#
_cell.length_a   1.000
_cell.length_b   1.000
_cell.length_c   1.000
_cell.angle_alpha   90.00
_cell.angle_beta   90.00
_cell.angle_gamma   90.00
#
_symmetry.space_group_name_H-M   'P 1'
#
loop_
_entity.id
_entity.type
_entity.pdbx_description
1 polymer ?
#
loop_
_entity_poly.entity_id
_entity_poly.type
_entity_poly.pdbx_seq_one_letter_code
_entity_poly.pdbx_strand_id
1 'polypeptide(L)'
;RIDELDTLQNEKTESLRMELIPEAFSVIKETARRFKESTVVEVTATDRDRDLAASRPSIDISDGKARYANQWMAGGNMITWDMVHYDVQLIGGIHLHKGKIAEMATGEGKTLVATLPVYLNALTGKGVHVVTVNDYLAKRDAEWMGMLFEFHGLKVDCIDKHQPNSQERRNAYLADVTYGTNNEFGFDYLRDNMSRNPGELVQRKHNYTIVDEVDSVLIDDARTPLIISGPTPQGEKHEFHEMRPKVEKLVNAQRMLLTSMLAEARKLLLPK
;
A
#
# COMPACT_ATOMS: atom_id res chain seq x y z
N ARG A 1 -19.99 -29.99 3.46
CA ARG A 1 -21.15 -29.05 3.39
C ARG A 1 -20.76 -27.59 3.62
N ILE A 2 -19.94 -27.27 4.65
CA ILE A 2 -19.50 -25.90 4.89
C ILE A 2 -18.60 -25.45 3.73
N ASP A 3 -17.64 -26.27 3.34
CA ASP A 3 -16.73 -25.97 2.21
C ASP A 3 -17.48 -25.84 0.87
N GLU A 4 -18.53 -26.64 0.67
CA GLU A 4 -19.41 -26.57 -0.51
C GLU A 4 -20.19 -25.24 -0.53
N LEU A 5 -20.71 -24.79 0.62
CA LEU A 5 -21.42 -23.54 0.75
C LEU A 5 -20.49 -22.34 0.55
N ASP A 6 -19.28 -22.39 1.11
CA ASP A 6 -18.24 -21.35 0.89
C ASP A 6 -17.84 -21.26 -0.58
N THR A 7 -17.70 -22.41 -1.26
CA THR A 7 -17.40 -22.45 -2.69
C THR A 7 -18.50 -21.81 -3.53
N LEU A 8 -19.76 -22.21 -3.31
CA LEU A 8 -20.91 -21.64 -4.01
C LEU A 8 -21.08 -20.14 -3.75
N GLN A 9 -20.84 -19.69 -2.52
CA GLN A 9 -20.89 -18.28 -2.17
C GLN A 9 -19.79 -17.49 -2.88
N ASN A 10 -18.58 -18.04 -2.98
CA ASN A 10 -17.45 -17.40 -3.65
C ASN A 10 -17.70 -17.31 -5.17
N GLU A 11 -18.19 -18.38 -5.81
CA GLU A 11 -18.54 -18.40 -7.22
C GLU A 11 -19.62 -17.36 -7.56
N LYS A 12 -20.66 -17.28 -6.74
CA LYS A 12 -21.73 -16.30 -6.91
C LYS A 12 -21.24 -14.86 -6.70
N THR A 13 -20.37 -14.65 -5.73
CA THR A 13 -19.75 -13.35 -5.46
C THR A 13 -18.86 -12.93 -6.62
N GLU A 14 -18.11 -13.86 -7.23
CA GLU A 14 -17.25 -13.60 -8.37
C GLU A 14 -18.06 -13.25 -9.61
N SER A 15 -19.14 -14.01 -9.91
CA SER A 15 -20.06 -13.69 -11.00
C SER A 15 -20.61 -12.27 -10.86
N LEU A 16 -21.06 -11.90 -9.66
CA LEU A 16 -21.58 -10.55 -9.40
C LEU A 16 -20.49 -9.47 -9.58
N ARG A 17 -19.28 -9.72 -9.11
CA ARG A 17 -18.15 -8.78 -9.31
C ARG A 17 -17.89 -8.55 -10.80
N MET A 18 -17.89 -9.61 -11.61
CA MET A 18 -17.72 -9.50 -13.06
C MET A 18 -18.79 -8.65 -13.71
N GLU A 19 -20.04 -8.77 -13.27
CA GLU A 19 -21.16 -7.95 -13.76
C GLU A 19 -21.02 -6.47 -13.35
N LEU A 20 -20.48 -6.20 -12.15
CA LEU A 20 -20.31 -4.87 -11.57
C LEU A 20 -19.07 -4.11 -12.06
N ILE A 21 -18.16 -4.74 -12.83
CA ILE A 21 -16.95 -4.08 -13.34
C ILE A 21 -17.24 -2.72 -13.99
N PRO A 22 -18.16 -2.60 -14.97
CA PRO A 22 -18.39 -1.32 -15.65
C PRO A 22 -18.85 -0.24 -14.68
N GLU A 23 -19.70 -0.58 -13.74
CA GLU A 23 -20.29 0.34 -12.79
C GLU A 23 -19.26 0.80 -11.75
N ALA A 24 -18.56 -0.15 -11.10
CA ALA A 24 -17.55 0.14 -10.11
C ALA A 24 -16.37 0.95 -10.69
N PHE A 25 -15.90 0.59 -11.88
CA PHE A 25 -14.82 1.32 -12.53
C PHE A 25 -15.24 2.71 -12.97
N SER A 26 -16.49 2.87 -13.43
CA SER A 26 -17.04 4.17 -13.76
C SER A 26 -17.14 5.08 -12.54
N VAL A 27 -17.55 4.54 -11.40
CA VAL A 27 -17.65 5.29 -10.12
C VAL A 27 -16.28 5.81 -9.71
N ILE A 28 -15.23 4.97 -9.69
CA ILE A 28 -13.87 5.41 -9.33
C ILE A 28 -13.29 6.39 -10.35
N LYS A 29 -13.48 6.15 -11.65
CA LYS A 29 -13.04 7.07 -12.71
C LYS A 29 -13.72 8.44 -12.59
N GLU A 30 -15.02 8.45 -12.33
CA GLU A 30 -15.79 9.68 -12.14
C GLU A 30 -15.36 10.43 -10.88
N THR A 31 -15.11 9.74 -9.79
CA THR A 31 -14.58 10.35 -8.55
C THR A 31 -13.22 10.99 -8.79
N ALA A 32 -12.32 10.29 -9.45
CA ALA A 32 -11.01 10.83 -9.84
C ALA A 32 -11.13 12.07 -10.71
N ARG A 33 -12.11 12.08 -11.67
CA ARG A 33 -12.40 13.24 -12.52
C ARG A 33 -12.92 14.43 -11.70
N ARG A 34 -13.84 14.21 -10.77
CA ARG A 34 -14.37 15.27 -9.90
C ARG A 34 -13.30 15.90 -9.03
N PHE A 35 -12.42 15.12 -8.43
CA PHE A 35 -11.28 15.65 -7.68
C PHE A 35 -10.31 16.45 -8.57
N LYS A 36 -10.11 16.04 -9.83
CA LYS A 36 -9.24 16.77 -10.76
C LYS A 36 -9.86 18.10 -11.21
N GLU A 37 -11.15 18.11 -11.51
CA GLU A 37 -11.83 19.27 -12.11
C GLU A 37 -12.29 20.29 -11.06
N SER A 38 -12.38 19.91 -9.78
CA SER A 38 -12.89 20.76 -8.71
C SER A 38 -11.88 20.88 -7.58
N THR A 39 -11.64 22.10 -7.10
CA THR A 39 -10.80 22.31 -5.90
C THR A 39 -11.43 21.71 -4.63
N VAL A 40 -12.76 21.60 -4.60
CA VAL A 40 -13.54 21.00 -3.51
C VAL A 40 -14.70 20.21 -4.11
N VAL A 41 -14.85 18.96 -3.68
CA VAL A 41 -16.02 18.13 -3.99
C VAL A 41 -16.96 18.16 -2.80
N GLU A 42 -18.21 18.62 -3.01
CA GLU A 42 -19.21 18.75 -1.96
C GLU A 42 -20.24 17.63 -2.06
N VAL A 43 -20.53 16.98 -0.94
CA VAL A 43 -21.54 15.92 -0.81
C VAL A 43 -22.37 16.12 0.46
N THR A 44 -23.52 15.46 0.55
CA THR A 44 -24.29 15.43 1.81
C THR A 44 -23.50 14.67 2.86
N ALA A 45 -23.27 15.29 4.02
CA ALA A 45 -22.48 14.69 5.09
C ALA A 45 -23.19 13.49 5.72
N THR A 46 -22.47 12.38 5.80
CA THR A 46 -22.84 11.19 6.57
C THR A 46 -22.10 11.19 7.92
N ASP A 47 -22.47 10.31 8.85
CA ASP A 47 -21.74 10.17 10.11
C ASP A 47 -20.30 9.74 9.87
N ARG A 48 -20.07 8.92 8.83
CA ARG A 48 -18.72 8.51 8.43
C ARG A 48 -17.86 9.68 7.93
N ASP A 49 -18.42 10.61 7.17
CA ASP A 49 -17.68 11.80 6.72
C ASP A 49 -17.25 12.64 7.94
N ARG A 50 -18.07 12.68 9.01
CA ARG A 50 -17.73 13.35 10.27
C ARG A 50 -16.57 12.66 11.00
N ASP A 51 -16.60 11.32 11.07
CA ASP A 51 -15.51 10.54 11.67
C ASP A 51 -14.21 10.72 10.86
N LEU A 52 -14.31 10.73 9.54
CA LEU A 52 -13.16 10.91 8.65
C LEU A 52 -12.58 12.31 8.75
N ALA A 53 -13.41 13.35 8.83
CA ALA A 53 -13.00 14.75 9.01
C ALA A 53 -12.21 14.97 10.31
N ALA A 54 -12.47 14.18 11.36
CA ALA A 54 -11.71 14.25 12.61
C ALA A 54 -10.24 13.84 12.45
N SER A 55 -9.92 13.05 11.42
CA SER A 55 -8.57 12.54 11.14
C SER A 55 -7.94 13.09 9.84
N ARG A 56 -8.74 13.71 8.97
CA ARG A 56 -8.33 14.20 7.65
C ARG A 56 -8.55 15.72 7.54
N PRO A 57 -7.50 16.55 7.66
CA PRO A 57 -7.63 18.01 7.53
C PRO A 57 -8.15 18.50 6.16
N SER A 58 -8.09 17.64 5.14
CA SER A 58 -8.62 17.93 3.80
C SER A 58 -10.14 17.83 3.69
N ILE A 59 -10.83 17.47 4.77
CA ILE A 59 -12.28 17.30 4.80
C ILE A 59 -12.87 18.27 5.82
N ASP A 60 -13.79 19.14 5.38
CA ASP A 60 -14.54 20.06 6.22
C ASP A 60 -16.03 19.67 6.27
N ILE A 61 -16.63 19.79 7.44
CA ILE A 61 -18.06 19.53 7.65
C ILE A 61 -18.73 20.82 8.07
N SER A 62 -19.63 21.33 7.21
CA SER A 62 -20.42 22.52 7.51
C SER A 62 -21.78 22.44 6.81
N ASP A 63 -22.81 22.98 7.43
CA ASP A 63 -24.18 23.08 6.89
C ASP A 63 -24.78 21.74 6.40
N GLY A 64 -24.45 20.65 7.09
CA GLY A 64 -24.91 19.30 6.70
C GLY A 64 -24.21 18.73 5.46
N LYS A 65 -23.13 19.36 5.01
CA LYS A 65 -22.33 18.95 3.86
C LYS A 65 -20.92 18.60 4.27
N ALA A 66 -20.34 17.63 3.57
CA ALA A 66 -18.92 17.29 3.61
C ALA A 66 -18.23 17.85 2.38
N ARG A 67 -17.16 18.61 2.59
CA ARG A 67 -16.34 19.25 1.56
C ARG A 67 -14.99 18.61 1.54
N TYR A 68 -14.70 17.90 0.48
CA TYR A 68 -13.44 17.22 0.24
C TYR A 68 -12.54 18.09 -0.64
N ALA A 69 -11.44 18.61 -0.08
CA ALA A 69 -10.44 19.31 -0.88
C ALA A 69 -9.73 18.35 -1.83
N ASN A 70 -9.36 18.84 -3.02
CA ASN A 70 -8.55 18.06 -3.95
C ASN A 70 -7.05 18.05 -3.61
N GLN A 71 -6.70 18.52 -2.42
CA GLN A 71 -5.33 18.56 -1.90
C GLN A 71 -5.27 17.86 -0.55
N TRP A 72 -4.29 16.99 -0.37
CA TRP A 72 -4.02 16.32 0.91
C TRP A 72 -2.58 15.88 1.05
N MET A 73 -2.20 15.50 2.27
CA MET A 73 -0.86 14.99 2.55
C MET A 73 -0.71 13.54 2.08
N ALA A 74 0.35 13.25 1.33
CA ALA A 74 0.75 11.90 0.96
C ALA A 74 2.28 11.78 0.92
N GLY A 75 2.83 10.79 1.58
CA GLY A 75 4.28 10.60 1.66
C GLY A 75 5.05 11.81 2.22
N GLY A 76 4.43 12.54 3.13
CA GLY A 76 5.02 13.75 3.74
C GLY A 76 4.95 15.02 2.89
N ASN A 77 4.31 14.98 1.72
CA ASN A 77 4.17 16.14 0.84
C ASN A 77 2.68 16.46 0.62
N MET A 78 2.38 17.75 0.45
CA MET A 78 1.07 18.18 -0.01
C MET A 78 0.94 17.85 -1.50
N ILE A 79 -0.04 17.05 -1.86
CA ILE A 79 -0.34 16.73 -3.26
C ILE A 79 -1.64 17.41 -3.68
N THR A 80 -1.75 17.71 -4.97
CA THR A 80 -3.01 18.08 -5.61
C THR A 80 -3.41 16.95 -6.54
N TRP A 81 -4.65 16.48 -6.44
CA TRP A 81 -5.12 15.42 -7.32
C TRP A 81 -5.35 15.94 -8.73
N ASP A 82 -4.66 15.35 -9.71
CA ASP A 82 -4.69 15.75 -11.13
C ASP A 82 -4.88 14.58 -12.11
N MET A 83 -5.16 13.38 -11.60
CA MET A 83 -5.23 12.15 -12.39
C MET A 83 -6.67 11.75 -12.72
N VAL A 84 -6.84 11.17 -13.91
CA VAL A 84 -8.07 10.47 -14.34
C VAL A 84 -7.64 9.24 -15.13
N HIS A 85 -8.32 8.11 -14.93
CA HIS A 85 -8.03 6.87 -15.64
C HIS A 85 -8.24 7.00 -17.15
N TYR A 86 -7.23 6.59 -17.92
CA TYR A 86 -7.34 6.40 -19.37
C TYR A 86 -8.04 5.06 -19.69
N ASP A 87 -8.60 4.93 -20.89
CA ASP A 87 -9.32 3.71 -21.28
C ASP A 87 -8.41 2.47 -21.28
N VAL A 88 -7.14 2.61 -21.68
CA VAL A 88 -6.14 1.53 -21.60
C VAL A 88 -5.91 1.08 -20.15
N GLN A 89 -5.99 1.98 -19.18
CA GLN A 89 -5.86 1.66 -17.77
C GLN A 89 -7.07 0.88 -17.23
N LEU A 90 -8.28 1.11 -17.76
CA LEU A 90 -9.46 0.29 -17.45
C LEU A 90 -9.24 -1.16 -17.90
N ILE A 91 -8.66 -1.37 -19.09
CA ILE A 91 -8.31 -2.71 -19.59
C ILE A 91 -7.32 -3.40 -18.63
N GLY A 92 -6.28 -2.69 -18.20
CA GLY A 92 -5.32 -3.18 -17.20
C GLY A 92 -6.01 -3.61 -15.89
N GLY A 93 -6.92 -2.77 -15.37
CA GLY A 93 -7.70 -3.06 -14.18
C GLY A 93 -8.56 -4.32 -14.30
N ILE A 94 -9.19 -4.55 -15.46
CA ILE A 94 -9.97 -5.75 -15.75
C ILE A 94 -9.07 -7.02 -15.72
N HIS A 95 -7.89 -6.95 -16.31
CA HIS A 95 -6.96 -8.07 -16.30
C HIS A 95 -6.45 -8.38 -14.89
N LEU A 96 -6.13 -7.36 -14.10
CA LEU A 96 -5.73 -7.53 -12.69
C LEU A 96 -6.86 -8.15 -11.85
N HIS A 97 -8.11 -7.70 -12.04
CA HIS A 97 -9.25 -8.32 -11.36
C HIS A 97 -9.41 -9.81 -11.70
N LYS A 98 -9.14 -10.18 -12.95
CA LYS A 98 -9.17 -11.58 -13.42
C LYS A 98 -7.94 -12.41 -13.01
N GLY A 99 -7.10 -11.91 -12.11
CA GLY A 99 -5.92 -12.61 -11.61
C GLY A 99 -4.82 -12.76 -12.67
N LYS A 100 -4.73 -11.82 -13.62
CA LYS A 100 -3.69 -11.79 -14.64
C LYS A 100 -2.58 -10.82 -14.27
N ILE A 101 -1.43 -10.98 -14.90
CA ILE A 101 -0.32 -10.03 -14.84
C ILE A 101 -0.59 -8.93 -15.87
N ALA A 102 -0.55 -7.68 -15.43
CA ALA A 102 -0.60 -6.51 -16.30
C ALA A 102 0.79 -5.87 -16.35
N GLU A 103 1.50 -6.04 -17.45
CA GLU A 103 2.77 -5.37 -17.68
C GLU A 103 2.53 -3.94 -18.13
N MET A 104 3.11 -2.98 -17.41
CA MET A 104 3.02 -1.56 -17.69
C MET A 104 4.38 -0.91 -17.52
N ALA A 105 4.77 -0.06 -18.46
CA ALA A 105 6.02 0.67 -18.39
C ALA A 105 6.01 1.71 -17.25
N THR A 106 7.20 2.15 -16.88
CA THR A 106 7.36 3.21 -15.87
C THR A 106 6.68 4.49 -16.37
N GLY A 107 5.88 5.12 -15.49
CA GLY A 107 5.14 6.35 -15.82
C GLY A 107 3.74 6.12 -16.41
N GLU A 108 3.31 4.90 -16.71
CA GLU A 108 1.98 4.61 -17.26
C GLU A 108 0.86 4.59 -16.19
N GLY A 109 1.20 4.87 -14.94
CA GLY A 109 0.22 5.03 -13.87
C GLY A 109 -0.27 3.72 -13.24
N LYS A 110 0.63 2.75 -13.02
CA LYS A 110 0.34 1.47 -12.34
C LYS A 110 -0.44 1.64 -11.04
N THR A 111 -0.02 2.57 -10.20
CA THR A 111 -0.68 2.88 -8.91
C THR A 111 -2.14 3.31 -9.09
N LEU A 112 -2.42 4.10 -10.12
CA LEU A 112 -3.78 4.54 -10.45
C LEU A 112 -4.63 3.39 -10.99
N VAL A 113 -4.06 2.53 -11.86
CA VAL A 113 -4.74 1.33 -12.39
C VAL A 113 -5.16 0.39 -11.27
N ALA A 114 -4.29 0.19 -10.28
CA ALA A 114 -4.58 -0.68 -9.14
C ALA A 114 -5.84 -0.26 -8.36
N THR A 115 -6.19 1.03 -8.37
CA THR A 115 -7.39 1.51 -7.65
C THR A 115 -8.69 0.88 -8.15
N LEU A 116 -8.77 0.53 -9.42
CA LEU A 116 -9.97 -0.04 -10.05
C LEU A 116 -10.33 -1.42 -9.47
N PRO A 117 -9.46 -2.44 -9.60
CA PRO A 117 -9.75 -3.76 -9.04
C PRO A 117 -9.71 -3.77 -7.50
N VAL A 118 -8.93 -2.90 -6.86
CA VAL A 118 -8.93 -2.75 -5.39
C VAL A 118 -10.31 -2.32 -4.93
N TYR A 119 -10.87 -1.26 -5.51
CA TYR A 119 -12.21 -0.79 -5.15
C TYR A 119 -13.27 -1.89 -5.32
N LEU A 120 -13.33 -2.51 -6.49
CA LEU A 120 -14.31 -3.56 -6.80
C LEU A 120 -14.24 -4.73 -5.79
N ASN A 121 -13.03 -5.18 -5.47
CA ASN A 121 -12.84 -6.30 -4.55
C ASN A 121 -13.08 -5.91 -3.08
N ALA A 122 -12.81 -4.64 -2.71
CA ALA A 122 -13.05 -4.13 -1.37
C ALA A 122 -14.54 -4.03 -1.02
N LEU A 123 -15.43 -3.86 -2.01
CA LEU A 123 -16.88 -3.81 -1.81
C LEU A 123 -17.45 -5.09 -1.14
N THR A 124 -16.72 -6.19 -1.17
CA THR A 124 -17.12 -7.42 -0.49
C THR A 124 -16.98 -7.37 1.05
N GLY A 125 -16.25 -6.38 1.58
CA GLY A 125 -15.90 -6.29 3.01
C GLY A 125 -14.92 -7.36 3.50
N LYS A 126 -14.44 -8.25 2.60
CA LYS A 126 -13.52 -9.34 2.94
C LYS A 126 -12.05 -8.90 3.03
N GLY A 127 -11.73 -7.66 2.62
CA GLY A 127 -10.41 -7.07 2.62
C GLY A 127 -9.60 -7.32 1.36
N VAL A 128 -8.83 -6.30 1.01
CA VAL A 128 -7.89 -6.30 -0.12
C VAL A 128 -6.52 -5.93 0.40
N HIS A 129 -5.51 -6.70 0.02
CA HIS A 129 -4.12 -6.37 0.33
C HIS A 129 -3.44 -5.76 -0.90
N VAL A 130 -2.75 -4.64 -0.72
CA VAL A 130 -1.90 -4.00 -1.74
C VAL A 130 -0.46 -4.10 -1.27
N VAL A 131 0.30 -4.94 -1.94
CA VAL A 131 1.68 -5.26 -1.59
C VAL A 131 2.65 -4.44 -2.43
N THR A 132 3.59 -3.77 -1.78
CA THR A 132 4.64 -2.97 -2.41
C THR A 132 6.03 -3.42 -1.97
N VAL A 133 7.08 -2.89 -2.61
CA VAL A 133 8.46 -3.30 -2.35
C VAL A 133 9.10 -2.64 -1.12
N ASN A 134 8.60 -1.49 -0.66
CA ASN A 134 9.17 -0.80 0.49
C ASN A 134 8.11 0.00 1.28
N ASP A 135 8.44 0.33 2.52
CA ASP A 135 7.55 1.00 3.47
C ASP A 135 7.19 2.43 3.06
N TYR A 136 8.08 3.14 2.36
CA TYR A 136 7.79 4.47 1.85
C TYR A 136 6.66 4.43 0.81
N LEU A 137 6.73 3.51 -0.16
CA LEU A 137 5.69 3.33 -1.17
C LEU A 137 4.38 2.88 -0.54
N ALA A 138 4.42 1.92 0.40
CA ALA A 138 3.22 1.45 1.09
C ALA A 138 2.49 2.60 1.80
N LYS A 139 3.21 3.43 2.55
CA LYS A 139 2.64 4.59 3.27
C LYS A 139 2.15 5.67 2.30
N ARG A 140 2.99 6.03 1.29
CA ARG A 140 2.65 7.04 0.29
C ARG A 140 1.40 6.67 -0.49
N ASP A 141 1.33 5.44 -1.00
CA ASP A 141 0.24 5.03 -1.87
C ASP A 141 -1.07 4.81 -1.09
N ALA A 142 -0.98 4.35 0.17
CA ALA A 142 -2.12 4.33 1.09
C ALA A 142 -2.70 5.74 1.34
N GLU A 143 -1.83 6.74 1.49
CA GLU A 143 -2.24 8.13 1.69
C GLU A 143 -2.73 8.78 0.40
N TRP A 144 -2.07 8.50 -0.72
CA TRP A 144 -2.37 9.12 -2.01
C TRP A 144 -3.66 8.59 -2.63
N MET A 145 -3.76 7.25 -2.77
CA MET A 145 -4.93 6.61 -3.38
C MET A 145 -6.08 6.41 -2.38
N GLY A 146 -5.75 6.38 -1.09
CA GLY A 146 -6.70 6.13 -0.02
C GLY A 146 -7.91 7.05 -0.04
N MET A 147 -7.73 8.33 -0.39
CA MET A 147 -8.81 9.30 -0.45
C MET A 147 -9.93 8.88 -1.44
N LEU A 148 -9.59 8.25 -2.57
CA LEU A 148 -10.59 7.74 -3.51
C LEU A 148 -11.48 6.67 -2.86
N PHE A 149 -10.90 5.79 -2.06
CA PHE A 149 -11.64 4.72 -1.39
C PHE A 149 -12.43 5.26 -0.20
N GLU A 150 -11.81 6.13 0.59
CA GLU A 150 -12.42 6.76 1.76
C GLU A 150 -13.63 7.62 1.39
N PHE A 151 -13.59 8.30 0.25
CA PHE A 151 -14.73 9.05 -0.30
C PHE A 151 -15.96 8.15 -0.54
N HIS A 152 -15.75 6.88 -0.88
CA HIS A 152 -16.82 5.88 -1.05
C HIS A 152 -17.10 5.06 0.21
N GLY A 153 -16.61 5.49 1.32
CA GLY A 153 -16.95 4.85 2.58
C GLY A 153 -16.09 3.64 2.92
N LEU A 154 -15.04 3.29 2.18
CA LEU A 154 -14.11 2.22 2.51
C LEU A 154 -13.06 2.69 3.52
N LYS A 155 -12.59 1.78 4.36
CA LYS A 155 -11.47 2.02 5.30
C LYS A 155 -10.17 1.64 4.65
N VAL A 156 -9.17 2.52 4.77
CA VAL A 156 -7.82 2.30 4.25
C VAL A 156 -6.81 2.43 5.37
N ASP A 157 -5.88 1.49 5.48
CA ASP A 157 -4.76 1.59 6.42
C ASP A 157 -3.50 0.95 5.82
N CYS A 158 -2.36 1.16 6.50
CA CYS A 158 -1.06 0.64 6.12
C CYS A 158 -0.39 -0.02 7.31
N ILE A 159 -0.10 -1.32 7.20
CA ILE A 159 0.51 -2.10 8.30
C ILE A 159 1.90 -1.59 8.67
N ASP A 160 2.65 -1.01 7.73
CA ASP A 160 3.99 -0.45 7.98
C ASP A 160 3.97 0.81 8.87
N LYS A 161 2.80 1.34 9.22
CA LYS A 161 2.62 2.43 10.20
C LYS A 161 2.50 1.92 11.64
N HIS A 162 2.26 0.63 11.84
CA HIS A 162 1.90 0.06 13.12
C HIS A 162 2.92 -0.97 13.59
N GLN A 163 3.12 -1.03 14.91
CA GLN A 163 4.05 -2.00 15.50
C GLN A 163 3.53 -3.44 15.31
N PRO A 164 4.42 -4.42 15.10
CA PRO A 164 4.03 -5.84 15.05
C PRO A 164 3.23 -6.26 16.29
N ASN A 165 2.26 -7.12 16.10
CA ASN A 165 1.36 -7.66 17.14
C ASN A 165 0.52 -6.61 17.90
N SER A 166 0.52 -5.34 17.50
CA SER A 166 -0.30 -4.30 18.12
C SER A 166 -1.78 -4.41 17.74
N GLN A 167 -2.65 -3.77 18.53
CA GLN A 167 -4.07 -3.71 18.21
C GLN A 167 -4.32 -2.85 16.96
N GLU A 168 -3.52 -1.80 16.77
CA GLU A 168 -3.56 -0.93 15.60
C GLU A 168 -3.25 -1.71 14.33
N ARG A 169 -2.26 -2.63 14.38
CA ARG A 169 -1.92 -3.50 13.25
C ARG A 169 -3.05 -4.48 12.94
N ARG A 170 -3.72 -5.04 13.95
CA ARG A 170 -4.95 -5.83 13.75
C ARG A 170 -6.05 -5.02 13.09
N ASN A 171 -6.25 -3.79 13.54
CA ASN A 171 -7.23 -2.89 12.96
C ASN A 171 -6.92 -2.56 11.50
N ALA A 172 -5.63 -2.43 11.15
CA ALA A 172 -5.18 -2.24 9.77
C ALA A 172 -5.53 -3.43 8.88
N TYR A 173 -5.40 -4.66 9.38
CA TYR A 173 -5.86 -5.86 8.66
C TYR A 173 -7.38 -5.98 8.55
N LEU A 174 -8.12 -5.32 9.44
CA LEU A 174 -9.59 -5.26 9.36
C LEU A 174 -10.10 -4.14 8.45
N ALA A 175 -9.24 -3.28 7.94
CA ALA A 175 -9.59 -2.29 6.93
C ALA A 175 -10.06 -2.95 5.62
N ASP A 176 -10.83 -2.24 4.82
CA ASP A 176 -11.30 -2.74 3.52
C ASP A 176 -10.15 -2.84 2.53
N VAL A 177 -9.18 -1.91 2.63
CA VAL A 177 -7.94 -1.90 1.85
C VAL A 177 -6.75 -1.76 2.81
N THR A 178 -5.85 -2.74 2.77
CA THR A 178 -4.65 -2.79 3.62
C THR A 178 -3.40 -2.72 2.73
N TYR A 179 -2.64 -1.64 2.86
CA TYR A 179 -1.34 -1.50 2.22
C TYR A 179 -0.24 -2.07 3.11
N GLY A 180 0.84 -2.54 2.50
CA GLY A 180 2.01 -2.98 3.23
C GLY A 180 3.12 -3.50 2.33
N THR A 181 4.30 -3.68 2.93
CA THR A 181 5.42 -4.30 2.24
C THR A 181 5.29 -5.82 2.24
N ASN A 182 5.86 -6.44 1.21
CA ASN A 182 5.93 -7.89 1.09
C ASN A 182 6.49 -8.55 2.37
N ASN A 183 7.59 -8.01 2.89
CA ASN A 183 8.25 -8.56 4.08
C ASN A 183 7.36 -8.48 5.32
N GLU A 184 6.66 -7.36 5.55
CA GLU A 184 5.79 -7.19 6.71
C GLU A 184 4.57 -8.12 6.67
N PHE A 185 3.93 -8.29 5.50
CA PHE A 185 2.89 -9.30 5.33
C PHE A 185 3.40 -10.71 5.62
N GLY A 186 4.59 -11.05 5.11
CA GLY A 186 5.21 -12.34 5.33
C GLY A 186 5.62 -12.56 6.79
N PHE A 187 6.19 -11.56 7.47
CA PHE A 187 6.52 -11.66 8.89
C PHE A 187 5.28 -11.79 9.77
N ASP A 188 4.19 -11.09 9.46
CA ASP A 188 2.94 -11.27 10.20
C ASP A 188 2.36 -12.67 10.01
N TYR A 189 2.41 -13.20 8.78
CA TYR A 189 1.99 -14.57 8.51
C TYR A 189 2.82 -15.59 9.33
N LEU A 190 4.13 -15.41 9.40
CA LEU A 190 5.00 -16.28 10.21
C LEU A 190 4.68 -16.16 11.71
N ARG A 191 4.48 -14.94 12.21
CA ARG A 191 4.10 -14.69 13.62
C ARG A 191 2.77 -15.34 13.95
N ASP A 192 1.78 -15.19 13.09
CA ASP A 192 0.45 -15.80 13.26
C ASP A 192 0.54 -17.33 13.30
N ASN A 193 1.38 -17.95 12.46
CA ASN A 193 1.60 -19.40 12.48
C ASN A 193 2.35 -19.90 13.74
N MET A 194 3.04 -19.02 14.44
CA MET A 194 3.70 -19.34 15.71
C MET A 194 2.80 -19.11 16.93
N SER A 195 1.69 -18.41 16.75
CA SER A 195 0.73 -18.11 17.82
C SER A 195 0.05 -19.36 18.32
N ARG A 196 -0.17 -19.43 19.64
CA ARG A 196 -0.90 -20.52 20.32
C ARG A 196 -2.35 -20.18 20.60
N ASN A 197 -2.73 -18.92 20.48
CA ASN A 197 -4.06 -18.43 20.79
C ASN A 197 -4.65 -17.70 19.56
N PRO A 198 -5.83 -18.08 19.06
CA PRO A 198 -6.48 -17.39 17.95
C PRO A 198 -6.68 -15.87 18.17
N GLY A 199 -6.82 -15.44 19.43
CA GLY A 199 -6.91 -14.01 19.77
C GLY A 199 -5.64 -13.21 19.57
N GLU A 200 -4.49 -13.85 19.34
CA GLU A 200 -3.21 -13.21 19.06
C GLU A 200 -2.97 -13.01 17.56
N LEU A 201 -3.74 -13.64 16.70
CA LEU A 201 -3.64 -13.50 15.26
C LEU A 201 -3.91 -12.06 14.84
N VAL A 202 -3.07 -11.53 13.96
CA VAL A 202 -3.24 -10.17 13.41
C VAL A 202 -3.91 -10.19 12.05
N GLN A 203 -3.64 -11.21 11.24
CA GLN A 203 -4.21 -11.34 9.90
C GLN A 203 -5.60 -12.02 9.97
N ARG A 204 -6.46 -11.64 9.03
CA ARG A 204 -7.71 -12.34 8.74
C ARG A 204 -7.56 -13.23 7.50
N LYS A 205 -8.57 -14.01 7.17
CA LYS A 205 -8.62 -14.82 5.93
C LYS A 205 -8.35 -13.92 4.72
N HIS A 206 -7.42 -14.31 3.87
CA HIS A 206 -7.08 -13.58 2.66
C HIS A 206 -8.21 -13.71 1.63
N ASN A 207 -8.48 -12.62 0.90
CA ASN A 207 -9.53 -12.57 -0.12
C ASN A 207 -8.98 -12.17 -1.49
N TYR A 208 -8.36 -11.00 -1.58
CA TYR A 208 -7.78 -10.48 -2.82
C TYR A 208 -6.48 -9.74 -2.53
N THR A 209 -5.50 -9.92 -3.40
CA THR A 209 -4.19 -9.27 -3.26
C THR A 209 -3.71 -8.75 -4.61
N ILE A 210 -3.22 -7.52 -4.64
CA ILE A 210 -2.43 -6.96 -5.72
C ILE A 210 -0.98 -6.88 -5.24
N VAL A 211 -0.06 -7.36 -6.08
CA VAL A 211 1.39 -7.23 -5.86
C VAL A 211 1.93 -6.28 -6.91
N ASP A 212 2.41 -5.11 -6.48
CA ASP A 212 3.11 -4.17 -7.35
C ASP A 212 4.59 -4.57 -7.47
N GLU A 213 5.19 -4.30 -8.63
CA GLU A 213 6.58 -4.69 -8.94
C GLU A 213 6.84 -6.17 -8.65
N VAL A 214 5.98 -7.03 -9.20
CA VAL A 214 5.94 -8.47 -8.93
C VAL A 214 7.25 -9.20 -9.26
N ASP A 215 8.02 -8.70 -10.20
CA ASP A 215 9.36 -9.17 -10.56
C ASP A 215 10.34 -8.96 -9.40
N SER A 216 10.37 -7.78 -8.79
CA SER A 216 11.16 -7.54 -7.59
C SER A 216 10.70 -8.41 -6.42
N VAL A 217 9.40 -8.45 -6.15
CA VAL A 217 8.84 -9.16 -4.98
C VAL A 217 8.97 -10.67 -5.09
N LEU A 218 8.62 -11.26 -6.24
CA LEU A 218 8.52 -12.71 -6.39
C LEU A 218 9.73 -13.37 -7.07
N ILE A 219 10.63 -12.59 -7.66
CA ILE A 219 11.81 -13.11 -8.34
C ILE A 219 13.09 -12.68 -7.60
N ASP A 220 13.34 -11.38 -7.48
CA ASP A 220 14.59 -10.86 -6.91
C ASP A 220 14.67 -11.09 -5.40
N ASP A 221 13.63 -10.69 -4.66
CA ASP A 221 13.56 -10.84 -3.21
C ASP A 221 13.20 -12.25 -2.76
N ALA A 222 12.66 -13.08 -3.65
CA ALA A 222 12.26 -14.46 -3.31
C ALA A 222 13.42 -15.36 -2.84
N ARG A 223 14.66 -14.95 -3.10
CA ARG A 223 15.87 -15.65 -2.61
C ARG A 223 16.23 -15.28 -1.18
N THR A 224 15.68 -14.20 -0.64
CA THR A 224 15.95 -13.75 0.73
C THR A 224 14.94 -14.38 1.67
N PRO A 225 15.33 -15.34 2.53
CA PRO A 225 14.39 -15.97 3.45
C PRO A 225 13.92 -14.99 4.50
N LEU A 226 12.63 -15.01 4.83
CA LEU A 226 12.10 -14.33 5.99
C LEU A 226 12.45 -15.15 7.24
N ILE A 227 13.33 -14.63 8.08
CA ILE A 227 13.79 -15.31 9.29
C ILE A 227 13.33 -14.53 10.51
N ILE A 228 12.55 -15.18 11.38
CA ILE A 228 12.27 -14.69 12.72
C ILE A 228 13.31 -15.32 13.64
N SER A 229 14.26 -14.51 14.14
CA SER A 229 15.26 -14.94 15.12
C SER A 229 14.97 -14.35 16.48
N GLY A 230 15.02 -15.16 17.51
CA GLY A 230 15.04 -14.71 18.91
C GLY A 230 16.47 -14.44 19.39
N PRO A 231 16.64 -13.76 20.52
CA PRO A 231 17.95 -13.62 21.14
C PRO A 231 18.50 -15.02 21.46
N THR A 232 19.62 -15.36 20.84
CA THR A 232 20.34 -16.58 21.20
C THR A 232 21.11 -16.37 22.51
N PRO A 233 21.13 -17.35 23.42
CA PRO A 233 22.03 -17.29 24.56
C PRO A 233 23.46 -17.06 24.04
N GLN A 234 24.20 -16.16 24.68
CA GLN A 234 25.58 -15.85 24.31
C GLN A 234 26.42 -17.13 24.24
N GLY A 235 26.66 -17.61 23.03
CA GLY A 235 27.39 -18.88 22.80
C GLY A 235 28.62 -18.79 21.89
N GLU A 236 28.74 -17.73 21.11
CA GLU A 236 29.90 -17.58 20.22
C GLU A 236 30.54 -16.20 20.35
N LYS A 237 31.86 -16.16 20.37
CA LYS A 237 32.63 -14.91 20.31
C LYS A 237 32.39 -14.26 18.93
N HIS A 238 31.55 -13.28 18.91
CA HIS A 238 31.35 -12.48 17.69
C HIS A 238 32.61 -11.63 17.45
N GLU A 239 33.20 -11.77 16.27
CA GLU A 239 34.36 -10.98 15.83
C GLU A 239 34.03 -9.49 15.54
N PHE A 240 32.86 -9.03 15.90
CA PHE A 240 32.40 -7.65 15.64
C PHE A 240 33.37 -6.61 16.23
N HIS A 241 33.85 -6.82 17.44
CA HIS A 241 34.79 -5.88 18.09
C HIS A 241 36.13 -5.82 17.40
N GLU A 242 36.60 -6.94 16.86
CA GLU A 242 37.90 -7.03 16.15
C GLU A 242 37.79 -6.51 14.72
N MET A 243 36.66 -6.76 14.07
CA MET A 243 36.42 -6.37 12.67
C MET A 243 36.01 -4.90 12.53
N ARG A 244 35.31 -4.35 13.51
CA ARG A 244 34.80 -2.98 13.47
C ARG A 244 35.87 -1.93 13.12
N PRO A 245 37.06 -1.88 13.73
CA PRO A 245 38.07 -0.89 13.38
C PRO A 245 38.57 -1.04 11.93
N LYS A 246 38.62 -2.27 11.41
CA LYS A 246 39.05 -2.57 10.05
C LYS A 246 38.02 -2.06 9.05
N VAL A 247 36.73 -2.31 9.32
CA VAL A 247 35.60 -1.85 8.50
C VAL A 247 35.50 -0.32 8.54
N GLU A 248 35.62 0.30 9.72
CA GLU A 248 35.62 1.76 9.85
C GLU A 248 36.77 2.40 9.08
N LYS A 249 37.95 1.83 9.09
CA LYS A 249 39.12 2.30 8.32
C LYS A 249 38.83 2.24 6.81
N LEU A 250 38.21 1.14 6.33
CA LEU A 250 37.86 0.97 4.92
C LEU A 250 36.80 2.00 4.48
N VAL A 251 35.74 2.15 5.28
CA VAL A 251 34.66 3.12 5.01
C VAL A 251 35.19 4.56 4.98
N ASN A 252 36.09 4.91 5.90
CA ASN A 252 36.68 6.24 5.93
C ASN A 252 37.59 6.49 4.71
N ALA A 253 38.38 5.48 4.30
CA ALA A 253 39.20 5.58 3.09
C ALA A 253 38.33 5.79 1.84
N GLN A 254 37.25 5.05 1.73
CA GLN A 254 36.29 5.20 0.64
C GLN A 254 35.64 6.61 0.63
N ARG A 255 35.22 7.11 1.79
CA ARG A 255 34.65 8.47 1.92
C ARG A 255 35.64 9.55 1.50
N MET A 256 36.90 9.44 1.91
CA MET A 256 37.94 10.38 1.52
C MET A 256 38.17 10.39 0.00
N LEU A 257 38.27 9.20 -0.61
CA LEU A 257 38.39 9.05 -2.06
C LEU A 257 37.20 9.68 -2.79
N LEU A 258 35.97 9.37 -2.36
CA LEU A 258 34.74 9.89 -2.95
C LEU A 258 34.69 11.43 -2.85
N THR A 259 35.06 11.99 -1.71
CA THR A 259 35.11 13.45 -1.50
C THR A 259 36.13 14.12 -2.44
N SER A 260 37.32 13.49 -2.61
CA SER A 260 38.32 13.96 -3.55
C SER A 260 37.81 13.95 -5.00
N MET A 261 37.21 12.83 -5.43
CA MET A 261 36.65 12.69 -6.79
C MET A 261 35.51 13.70 -7.04
N LEU A 262 34.64 13.91 -6.06
CA LEU A 262 33.55 14.90 -6.17
C LEU A 262 34.09 16.34 -6.26
N ALA A 263 35.15 16.65 -5.49
CA ALA A 263 35.81 17.97 -5.57
C ALA A 263 36.45 18.22 -6.93
N GLU A 264 37.06 17.18 -7.51
CA GLU A 264 37.66 17.26 -8.86
C GLU A 264 36.58 17.40 -9.95
N ALA A 265 35.52 16.61 -9.88
CA ALA A 265 34.37 16.67 -10.79
C ALA A 265 33.71 18.07 -10.73
N ARG A 266 33.55 18.66 -9.54
CA ARG A 266 33.01 20.01 -9.39
C ARG A 266 33.89 21.07 -10.08
N LYS A 267 35.23 20.95 -10.00
CA LYS A 267 36.13 21.85 -10.68
C LYS A 267 36.01 21.80 -12.22
N LEU A 268 35.71 20.59 -12.75
CA LEU A 268 35.53 20.39 -14.18
C LEU A 268 34.17 20.93 -14.70
N LEU A 269 33.15 20.96 -13.82
CA LEU A 269 31.81 21.43 -14.16
C LEU A 269 31.58 22.93 -13.96
N LEU A 270 32.49 23.65 -13.29
CA LEU A 270 32.38 25.10 -13.18
C LEU A 270 32.79 25.72 -14.52
N PRO A 271 31.95 26.59 -15.11
CA PRO A 271 32.33 27.32 -16.31
C PRO A 271 33.55 28.23 -16.00
N LYS A 272 34.51 28.23 -16.92
CA LYS A 272 35.68 29.14 -16.87
C LYS A 272 35.24 30.60 -17.06
#